data_c330d4c2a445939c72916d0da7d011dd
#
_entry.id   c330d4c2a445939c72916d0da7d011dd
#
_cell.length_a   1.000
_cell.length_b   1.000
_cell.length_c   1.000
_cell.angle_alpha   90.00
_cell.angle_beta   90.00
_cell.angle_gamma   90.00
#
_symmetry.space_group_name_H-M   'P 1'
#
loop_
_entity.id
_entity.type
_entity.pdbx_description
1 polymer ?
#
loop_
_entity_poly.entity_id
_entity_poly.type
_entity_poly.pdbx_seq_one_letter_code
_entity_poly.pdbx_strand_id
1 'polypeptide(L)'
;VLRVVPGPQEDMFTEQGVNTFFKETYTTTAKCDRMGFRLDGPEIETVNGSDIISDGIALGAVQVPNHGRPIIMLADRQTTGGYAKIGTVASVDIPKLVQCKPGRAIRFEEISVQEAQAACRKEAQEMRSLAKVVKRPCYGGVSPRRTARRLTPILEAQAKKSAGNKLWI
;
A
#
# COMPACT_ATOMS: atom_id res chain seq x y z
N VAL A 1 -2.79 -9.06 -9.44
CA VAL A 1 -2.67 -10.11 -8.43
C VAL A 1 -2.07 -9.51 -7.17
N LEU A 2 -2.59 -9.89 -6.00
CA LEU A 2 -2.06 -9.57 -4.67
C LEU A 2 -1.64 -10.87 -3.98
N ARG A 3 -0.43 -10.91 -3.47
CA ARG A 3 0.09 -12.07 -2.75
C ARG A 3 -0.38 -12.02 -1.30
N VAL A 4 -0.83 -13.15 -0.80
CA VAL A 4 -1.46 -13.28 0.52
C VAL A 4 -0.83 -14.43 1.29
N VAL A 5 -0.47 -14.17 2.53
CA VAL A 5 -0.10 -15.21 3.49
C VAL A 5 -1.37 -15.65 4.20
N PRO A 6 -1.68 -16.97 4.28
CA PRO A 6 -2.84 -17.48 5.02
C PRO A 6 -2.94 -16.94 6.42
N GLY A 7 -4.14 -16.71 6.89
CA GLY A 7 -4.44 -16.06 8.17
C GLY A 7 -4.51 -17.04 9.35
N PRO A 8 -4.54 -16.49 10.58
CA PRO A 8 -4.59 -17.30 11.79
C PRO A 8 -5.96 -17.93 12.06
N GLN A 9 -7.02 -17.53 11.33
CA GLN A 9 -8.38 -18.06 11.48
C GLN A 9 -8.83 -18.82 10.20
N GLU A 10 -7.92 -19.53 9.56
CA GLU A 10 -8.23 -20.34 8.37
C GLU A 10 -9.28 -21.42 8.66
N ASP A 11 -9.28 -21.96 9.86
CA ASP A 11 -10.23 -22.96 10.38
C ASP A 11 -11.69 -22.44 10.46
N MET A 12 -11.91 -21.15 10.41
CA MET A 12 -13.25 -20.56 10.36
C MET A 12 -13.87 -20.55 8.95
N PHE A 13 -13.11 -20.86 7.93
CA PHE A 13 -13.56 -20.90 6.54
C PHE A 13 -13.71 -22.36 6.07
N THR A 14 -14.70 -22.59 5.22
CA THR A 14 -14.81 -23.89 4.57
C THR A 14 -13.71 -24.04 3.52
N GLU A 15 -13.36 -25.27 3.14
CA GLU A 15 -12.43 -25.53 2.03
C GLU A 15 -12.90 -24.83 0.75
N GLN A 16 -14.21 -24.81 0.51
CA GLN A 16 -14.80 -24.08 -0.60
C GLN A 16 -14.60 -22.57 -0.48
N GLY A 17 -14.77 -22.00 0.72
CA GLY A 17 -14.53 -20.58 0.99
C GLY A 17 -13.09 -20.17 0.71
N VAL A 18 -12.11 -20.95 1.19
CA VAL A 18 -10.68 -20.74 0.91
C VAL A 18 -10.39 -20.86 -0.59
N ASN A 19 -10.92 -21.90 -1.26
CA ASN A 19 -10.78 -22.05 -2.70
C ASN A 19 -11.38 -20.88 -3.48
N THR A 20 -12.57 -20.40 -3.09
CA THR A 20 -13.23 -19.24 -3.70
C THR A 20 -12.34 -18.00 -3.55
N PHE A 21 -11.78 -17.76 -2.36
CA PHE A 21 -10.91 -16.62 -2.11
C PHE A 21 -9.69 -16.58 -3.05
N PHE A 22 -9.01 -17.69 -3.28
CA PHE A 22 -7.81 -17.72 -4.09
C PHE A 22 -8.05 -17.89 -5.61
N LYS A 23 -9.15 -18.54 -6.03
CA LYS A 23 -9.38 -18.84 -7.44
C LYS A 23 -10.22 -17.79 -8.15
N GLU A 24 -11.08 -17.09 -7.43
CA GLU A 24 -12.04 -16.17 -8.03
C GLU A 24 -11.49 -14.74 -8.18
N THR A 25 -12.20 -13.93 -8.93
CA THR A 25 -11.85 -12.54 -9.18
C THR A 25 -12.79 -11.63 -8.40
N TYR A 26 -12.21 -10.72 -7.65
CA TYR A 26 -12.92 -9.67 -6.91
C TYR A 26 -12.76 -8.32 -7.60
N THR A 27 -13.63 -7.37 -7.27
CA THR A 27 -13.62 -6.04 -7.87
C THR A 27 -13.60 -4.98 -6.76
N THR A 28 -12.74 -3.98 -6.91
CA THR A 28 -12.69 -2.85 -5.98
C THR A 28 -13.97 -2.01 -6.07
N THR A 29 -14.55 -1.66 -4.92
CA THR A 29 -15.78 -0.86 -4.85
C THR A 29 -15.46 0.64 -4.74
N ALA A 30 -16.49 1.49 -4.88
CA ALA A 30 -16.36 2.92 -4.59
C ALA A 30 -16.22 3.22 -3.07
N LYS A 31 -16.45 2.23 -2.21
CA LYS A 31 -16.33 2.35 -0.75
C LYS A 31 -14.92 1.94 -0.26
N CYS A 32 -13.90 2.35 -0.99
CA CYS A 32 -12.49 2.12 -0.63
C CYS A 32 -11.91 3.42 -0.07
N ASP A 33 -11.32 3.32 1.11
CA ASP A 33 -10.72 4.45 1.84
C ASP A 33 -9.42 4.03 2.56
N ARG A 34 -8.89 4.90 3.41
CA ARG A 34 -7.68 4.64 4.18
C ARG A 34 -7.86 3.61 5.30
N MET A 35 -9.10 3.32 5.71
CA MET A 35 -9.41 2.25 6.68
C MET A 35 -9.36 0.88 6.02
N GLY A 36 -9.89 0.75 4.79
CA GLY A 36 -9.92 -0.52 4.10
C GLY A 36 -10.47 -0.47 2.68
N PHE A 37 -10.02 -1.42 1.88
CA PHE A 37 -10.52 -1.67 0.54
C PHE A 37 -11.61 -2.74 0.58
N ARG A 38 -12.85 -2.33 0.36
CA ARG A 38 -13.99 -3.24 0.26
C ARG A 38 -14.05 -3.80 -1.15
N LEU A 39 -14.08 -5.12 -1.24
CA LEU A 39 -14.17 -5.80 -2.53
C LEU A 39 -15.57 -6.36 -2.72
N ASP A 40 -16.01 -6.41 -3.97
CA ASP A 40 -17.21 -7.09 -4.43
C ASP A 40 -16.84 -8.32 -5.25
N GLY A 41 -17.64 -9.36 -5.18
CA GLY A 41 -17.37 -10.64 -5.85
C GLY A 41 -18.06 -11.81 -5.17
N PRO A 42 -17.65 -13.05 -5.50
CA PRO A 42 -18.19 -14.25 -4.86
C PRO A 42 -18.06 -14.23 -3.34
N GLU A 43 -19.03 -14.79 -2.67
CA GLU A 43 -19.06 -14.89 -1.22
C GLU A 43 -18.09 -15.98 -0.74
N ILE A 44 -17.32 -15.65 0.27
CA ILE A 44 -16.39 -16.57 0.94
C ILE A 44 -17.15 -17.26 2.06
N GLU A 45 -17.32 -18.55 1.91
CA GLU A 45 -18.11 -19.35 2.84
C GLU A 45 -17.35 -19.58 4.14
N THR A 46 -18.06 -19.42 5.27
CA THR A 46 -17.57 -19.67 6.63
C THR A 46 -18.28 -20.88 7.24
N VAL A 47 -17.63 -21.56 8.18
CA VAL A 47 -18.19 -22.77 8.82
C VAL A 47 -19.37 -22.41 9.74
N ASN A 48 -19.20 -21.42 10.62
CA ASN A 48 -20.19 -21.03 11.62
C ASN A 48 -20.32 -19.49 11.76
N GLY A 49 -20.25 -18.76 10.62
CA GLY A 49 -20.14 -17.30 10.62
C GLY A 49 -18.70 -16.84 10.81
N SER A 50 -18.48 -15.53 10.70
CA SER A 50 -17.14 -14.93 10.70
C SER A 50 -16.83 -14.13 11.97
N ASP A 51 -17.75 -14.08 12.94
CA ASP A 51 -17.55 -13.34 14.17
C ASP A 51 -16.55 -14.06 15.09
N ILE A 52 -15.55 -13.31 15.56
CA ILE A 52 -14.53 -13.79 16.50
C ILE A 52 -14.48 -12.88 17.72
N ILE A 53 -13.90 -13.37 18.82
CA ILE A 53 -13.45 -12.49 19.90
C ILE A 53 -12.44 -11.51 19.31
N SER A 54 -12.61 -10.22 19.62
CA SER A 54 -11.76 -9.16 19.06
C SER A 54 -10.27 -9.47 19.17
N ASP A 55 -9.59 -9.44 18.05
CA ASP A 55 -8.18 -9.76 17.90
C ASP A 55 -7.46 -8.66 17.10
N GLY A 56 -6.13 -8.61 17.19
CA GLY A 56 -5.29 -7.61 16.53
C GLY A 56 -5.42 -7.64 15.00
N ILE A 57 -5.47 -6.47 14.37
CA ILE A 57 -5.56 -6.33 12.91
C ILE A 57 -4.24 -5.80 12.36
N ALA A 58 -3.53 -6.61 11.58
CA ALA A 58 -2.34 -6.19 10.87
C ALA A 58 -2.69 -5.32 9.64
N LEU A 59 -1.73 -4.50 9.16
CA LEU A 59 -1.83 -3.86 7.86
C LEU A 59 -1.90 -4.94 6.76
N GLY A 60 -2.88 -4.83 5.87
CA GLY A 60 -3.10 -5.81 4.81
C GLY A 60 -3.92 -7.03 5.23
N ALA A 61 -4.36 -7.13 6.50
CA ALA A 61 -5.25 -8.20 6.91
C ALA A 61 -6.54 -8.19 6.07
N VAL A 62 -6.96 -9.36 5.62
CA VAL A 62 -8.18 -9.55 4.83
C VAL A 62 -9.25 -10.10 5.74
N GLN A 63 -10.13 -9.23 6.21
CA GLN A 63 -11.30 -9.61 7.00
C GLN A 63 -12.44 -10.03 6.09
N VAL A 64 -13.17 -11.05 6.51
CA VAL A 64 -14.39 -11.51 5.82
C VAL A 64 -15.56 -11.37 6.80
N PRO A 65 -16.34 -10.27 6.74
CA PRO A 65 -17.57 -10.14 7.54
C PRO A 65 -18.63 -11.18 7.14
N ASN A 66 -19.71 -11.27 7.91
CA ASN A 66 -20.79 -12.26 7.72
C ASN A 66 -21.45 -12.23 6.32
N HIS A 67 -21.31 -11.15 5.57
CA HIS A 67 -21.78 -11.09 4.18
C HIS A 67 -20.80 -11.73 3.15
N GLY A 68 -19.74 -12.39 3.61
CA GLY A 68 -18.80 -13.18 2.79
C GLY A 68 -17.87 -12.38 1.87
N ARG A 69 -17.90 -11.04 1.85
CA ARG A 69 -17.07 -10.24 0.95
C ARG A 69 -15.84 -9.69 1.65
N PRO A 70 -14.64 -9.84 1.05
CA PRO A 70 -13.41 -9.49 1.72
C PRO A 70 -13.20 -7.97 1.84
N ILE A 71 -12.59 -7.55 2.96
CA ILE A 71 -12.14 -6.19 3.21
C ILE A 71 -10.67 -6.23 3.54
N ILE A 72 -9.83 -5.58 2.73
CA ILE A 72 -8.39 -5.49 2.97
C ILE A 72 -8.13 -4.27 3.86
N MET A 73 -7.61 -4.49 5.05
CA MET A 73 -7.41 -3.46 6.07
C MET A 73 -6.15 -2.65 5.81
N LEU A 74 -6.27 -1.31 5.85
CA LEU A 74 -5.20 -0.38 5.46
C LEU A 74 -4.67 0.46 6.64
N ALA A 75 -4.07 1.60 6.32
CA ALA A 75 -3.28 2.40 7.27
C ALA A 75 -4.09 2.94 8.46
N ASP A 76 -5.34 3.39 8.24
CA ASP A 76 -6.21 3.96 9.26
C ASP A 76 -7.20 2.94 9.85
N ARG A 77 -6.91 1.63 9.70
CA ARG A 77 -7.72 0.54 10.25
C ARG A 77 -7.80 0.59 11.76
N GLN A 78 -8.83 -0.06 12.31
CA GLN A 78 -8.89 -0.30 13.75
C GLN A 78 -7.69 -1.17 14.18
N THR A 79 -7.27 -1.03 15.44
CA THR A 79 -6.21 -1.86 16.02
C THR A 79 -6.68 -3.27 16.33
N THR A 80 -7.97 -3.43 16.63
CA THR A 80 -8.62 -4.71 16.91
C THR A 80 -9.94 -4.81 16.15
N GLY A 81 -10.41 -6.03 15.88
CA GLY A 81 -11.69 -6.27 15.21
C GLY A 81 -12.20 -7.68 15.44
N GLY A 82 -13.49 -7.86 15.23
CA GLY A 82 -14.25 -9.05 15.54
C GLY A 82 -14.61 -9.92 14.33
N TYR A 83 -13.95 -9.77 13.19
CA TYR A 83 -14.16 -10.62 12.02
C TYR A 83 -12.95 -11.50 11.72
N ALA A 84 -13.21 -12.73 11.28
CA ALA A 84 -12.17 -13.68 10.90
C ALA A 84 -11.31 -13.13 9.76
N LYS A 85 -10.01 -13.39 9.85
CA LYS A 85 -8.99 -12.97 8.88
C LYS A 85 -8.55 -14.19 8.07
N ILE A 86 -8.95 -14.25 6.79
CA ILE A 86 -8.58 -15.35 5.89
C ILE A 86 -7.10 -15.29 5.48
N GLY A 87 -6.51 -14.11 5.49
CA GLY A 87 -5.10 -13.94 5.13
C GLY A 87 -4.61 -12.53 5.37
N THR A 88 -3.34 -12.29 5.02
CA THR A 88 -2.72 -10.97 5.06
C THR A 88 -2.00 -10.70 3.75
N VAL A 89 -2.34 -9.61 3.07
CA VAL A 89 -1.67 -9.16 1.85
C VAL A 89 -0.23 -8.80 2.15
N ALA A 90 0.71 -9.30 1.36
CA ALA A 90 2.12 -8.95 1.50
C ALA A 90 2.32 -7.43 1.40
N SER A 91 3.08 -6.84 2.31
CA SER A 91 3.25 -5.39 2.43
C SER A 91 3.75 -4.73 1.14
N VAL A 92 4.55 -5.43 0.36
CA VAL A 92 5.07 -4.98 -0.95
C VAL A 92 3.97 -4.87 -2.03
N ASP A 93 2.80 -5.45 -1.82
CA ASP A 93 1.68 -5.38 -2.75
C ASP A 93 0.62 -4.33 -2.33
N ILE A 94 0.68 -3.80 -1.11
CA ILE A 94 -0.20 -2.73 -0.64
C ILE A 94 -0.14 -1.47 -1.55
N PRO A 95 1.05 -0.99 -2.00
CA PRO A 95 1.12 0.12 -2.94
C PRO A 95 0.40 -0.12 -4.26
N LYS A 96 0.37 -1.38 -4.75
CA LYS A 96 -0.39 -1.74 -5.96
C LYS A 96 -1.89 -1.65 -5.73
N LEU A 97 -2.35 -2.10 -4.56
CA LEU A 97 -3.76 -2.05 -4.18
C LEU A 97 -4.26 -0.60 -4.08
N VAL A 98 -3.56 0.25 -3.35
CA VAL A 98 -4.02 1.63 -3.09
C VAL A 98 -4.01 2.52 -4.34
N GLN A 99 -3.36 2.09 -5.42
CA GLN A 99 -3.41 2.75 -6.72
C GLN A 99 -4.55 2.26 -7.62
N CYS A 100 -5.32 1.25 -7.19
CA CYS A 100 -6.45 0.75 -7.94
C CYS A 100 -7.63 1.72 -7.88
N LYS A 101 -8.21 2.01 -9.05
CA LYS A 101 -9.47 2.73 -9.15
C LYS A 101 -10.66 1.80 -8.85
N PRO A 102 -11.82 2.33 -8.44
CA PRO A 102 -13.05 1.53 -8.36
C PRO A 102 -13.33 0.78 -9.66
N GLY A 103 -13.85 -0.45 -9.57
CA GLY A 103 -14.09 -1.33 -10.70
C GLY A 103 -12.86 -2.13 -11.17
N ARG A 104 -11.71 -2.01 -10.50
CA ARG A 104 -10.52 -2.79 -10.86
C ARG A 104 -10.62 -4.23 -10.34
N ALA A 105 -10.34 -5.18 -11.23
CA ALA A 105 -10.28 -6.59 -10.89
C ALA A 105 -9.03 -6.91 -10.02
N ILE A 106 -9.26 -7.67 -8.96
CA ILE A 106 -8.26 -8.16 -8.00
C ILE A 106 -8.31 -9.68 -7.96
N ARG A 107 -7.16 -10.32 -7.95
CA ARG A 107 -7.00 -11.74 -7.68
C ARG A 107 -5.98 -11.93 -6.55
N PHE A 108 -6.15 -12.99 -5.79
CA PHE A 108 -5.25 -13.35 -4.72
C PHE A 108 -4.40 -14.55 -5.10
N GLU A 109 -3.16 -14.56 -4.64
CA GLU A 109 -2.20 -15.64 -4.81
C GLU A 109 -1.62 -15.98 -3.45
N GLU A 110 -1.73 -17.24 -3.07
CA GLU A 110 -1.17 -17.72 -1.82
C GLU A 110 0.35 -17.74 -1.88
N ILE A 111 1.00 -17.25 -0.83
CA ILE A 111 2.44 -17.33 -0.63
C ILE A 111 2.78 -17.69 0.81
N SER A 112 3.93 -18.28 1.01
CA SER A 112 4.47 -18.55 2.34
C SER A 112 4.98 -17.27 3.02
N VAL A 113 5.11 -17.32 4.35
CA VAL A 113 5.74 -16.23 5.15
C VAL A 113 7.17 -15.97 4.66
N GLN A 114 7.91 -17.02 4.30
CA GLN A 114 9.29 -16.93 3.83
C GLN A 114 9.38 -16.15 2.51
N GLU A 115 8.47 -16.40 1.57
CA GLU A 115 8.39 -15.70 0.30
C GLU A 115 7.99 -14.23 0.50
N ALA A 116 7.02 -13.96 1.36
CA ALA A 116 6.62 -12.59 1.72
C ALA A 116 7.81 -11.81 2.31
N GLN A 117 8.54 -12.41 3.25
CA GLN A 117 9.74 -11.81 3.83
C GLN A 117 10.87 -11.59 2.81
N ALA A 118 11.06 -12.54 1.89
CA ALA A 118 12.04 -12.40 0.82
C ALA A 118 11.69 -11.22 -0.10
N ALA A 119 10.42 -11.07 -0.46
CA ALA A 119 9.92 -9.95 -1.25
C ALA A 119 10.16 -8.61 -0.56
N CYS A 120 9.87 -8.50 0.75
CA CYS A 120 10.14 -7.30 1.55
C CYS A 120 11.64 -6.95 1.60
N ARG A 121 12.50 -7.95 1.80
CA ARG A 121 13.97 -7.74 1.82
C ARG A 121 14.47 -7.25 0.46
N LYS A 122 13.95 -7.81 -0.64
CA LYS A 122 14.29 -7.39 -2.01
C LYS A 122 13.89 -5.94 -2.26
N GLU A 123 12.65 -5.56 -1.95
CA GLU A 123 12.16 -4.18 -2.08
C GLU A 123 13.03 -3.20 -1.28
N ALA A 124 13.33 -3.53 -0.01
CA ALA A 124 14.18 -2.69 0.83
C ALA A 124 15.60 -2.52 0.24
N GLN A 125 16.15 -3.56 -0.39
CA GLN A 125 17.44 -3.49 -1.07
C GLN A 125 17.39 -2.62 -2.32
N GLU A 126 16.35 -2.73 -3.14
CA GLU A 126 16.12 -1.90 -4.32
C GLU A 126 15.97 -0.43 -3.92
N MET A 127 15.19 -0.12 -2.89
CA MET A 127 15.03 1.23 -2.37
C MET A 127 16.35 1.83 -1.85
N ARG A 128 17.17 1.03 -1.16
CA ARG A 128 18.51 1.46 -0.74
C ARG A 128 19.44 1.76 -1.94
N SER A 129 19.36 0.94 -2.98
CA SER A 129 20.13 1.13 -4.21
C SER A 129 19.69 2.39 -4.95
N LEU A 130 18.38 2.60 -5.08
CA LEU A 130 17.81 3.81 -5.66
C LEU A 130 18.22 5.06 -4.87
N ALA A 131 18.16 5.03 -3.55
CA ALA A 131 18.60 6.14 -2.71
C ALA A 131 20.07 6.52 -2.92
N LYS A 132 20.95 5.55 -3.20
CA LYS A 132 22.36 5.82 -3.56
C LYS A 132 22.48 6.52 -4.92
N VAL A 133 21.67 6.15 -5.89
CA VAL A 133 21.65 6.77 -7.22
C VAL A 133 21.14 8.22 -7.14
N VAL A 134 20.02 8.43 -6.44
CA VAL A 134 19.42 9.77 -6.26
C VAL A 134 20.34 10.73 -5.50
N LYS A 135 21.14 10.23 -4.56
CA LYS A 135 22.14 11.06 -3.85
C LYS A 135 23.34 11.46 -4.71
N ARG A 136 23.55 10.82 -5.88
CA ARG A 136 24.59 11.23 -6.82
C ARG A 136 24.08 12.44 -7.63
N PRO A 137 24.88 13.50 -7.80
CA PRO A 137 24.47 14.63 -8.63
C PRO A 137 24.21 14.15 -10.07
N CYS A 138 22.99 14.34 -10.55
CA CYS A 138 22.52 13.80 -11.83
C CYS A 138 23.10 14.52 -13.06
N TYR A 139 23.73 15.68 -12.91
CA TYR A 139 24.24 16.48 -14.02
C TYR A 139 25.67 16.91 -13.78
N GLY A 140 26.63 16.23 -14.42
CA GLY A 140 28.01 16.69 -14.57
C GLY A 140 28.73 17.12 -13.28
N GLY A 141 28.38 16.57 -12.15
CA GLY A 141 29.04 16.87 -10.88
C GLY A 141 28.62 18.20 -10.23
N VAL A 142 27.61 18.90 -10.73
CA VAL A 142 27.11 20.14 -10.12
C VAL A 142 26.18 19.86 -8.99
N SER A 143 26.66 20.02 -7.72
CA SER A 143 25.80 19.85 -6.55
C SER A 143 24.80 21.02 -6.44
N PRO A 144 23.57 20.79 -5.92
CA PRO A 144 22.60 21.88 -5.67
C PRO A 144 23.19 23.04 -4.86
N ARG A 145 24.07 22.74 -3.88
CA ARG A 145 24.78 23.75 -3.08
C ARG A 145 25.77 24.57 -3.92
N ARG A 146 26.45 23.99 -4.90
CA ARG A 146 27.34 24.72 -5.83
C ARG A 146 26.53 25.61 -6.77
N THR A 147 25.41 25.11 -7.28
CA THR A 147 24.51 25.89 -8.14
C THR A 147 23.89 27.06 -7.35
N ALA A 148 23.43 26.85 -6.13
CA ALA A 148 22.94 27.91 -5.25
C ALA A 148 24.01 28.99 -5.03
N ARG A 149 25.24 28.61 -4.67
CA ARG A 149 26.36 29.58 -4.51
C ARG A 149 26.68 30.41 -5.78
N ARG A 150 26.47 29.84 -6.96
CA ARG A 150 26.65 30.57 -8.23
C ARG A 150 25.48 31.49 -8.56
N LEU A 151 24.27 31.10 -8.20
CA LEU A 151 23.04 31.86 -8.47
C LEU A 151 22.84 33.00 -7.49
N THR A 152 23.25 32.84 -6.23
CA THR A 152 23.10 33.88 -5.19
C THR A 152 23.63 35.27 -5.64
N PRO A 153 24.86 35.39 -6.13
CA PRO A 153 25.37 36.73 -6.59
C PRO A 153 24.56 37.32 -7.74
N ILE A 154 24.04 36.46 -8.64
CA ILE A 154 23.22 36.90 -9.78
C ILE A 154 21.88 37.42 -9.31
N LEU A 155 21.24 36.71 -8.40
CA LEU A 155 19.95 37.10 -7.81
C LEU A 155 20.08 38.40 -6.98
N GLU A 156 21.17 38.53 -6.22
CA GLU A 156 21.46 39.75 -5.46
C GLU A 156 21.71 40.96 -6.36
N ALA A 157 22.43 40.77 -7.49
CA ALA A 157 22.64 41.81 -8.48
C ALA A 157 21.34 42.22 -9.18
N GLN A 158 20.44 41.27 -9.48
CA GLN A 158 19.13 41.58 -10.03
C GLN A 158 18.23 42.31 -9.00
N ALA A 159 18.26 41.90 -7.76
CA ALA A 159 17.51 42.55 -6.68
C ALA A 159 17.97 44.01 -6.46
N LYS A 160 19.28 44.26 -6.53
CA LYS A 160 19.83 45.65 -6.44
C LYS A 160 19.44 46.49 -7.64
N LYS A 161 19.39 45.95 -8.86
CA LYS A 161 18.91 46.65 -10.05
C LYS A 161 17.44 47.01 -9.98
N SER A 162 16.58 46.09 -9.47
CA SER A 162 15.15 46.33 -9.32
C SER A 162 14.86 47.33 -8.19
N ALA A 163 15.67 47.37 -7.12
CA ALA A 163 15.55 48.37 -6.06
C ALA A 163 15.99 49.77 -6.52
N GLY A 164 16.99 49.87 -7.41
CA GLY A 164 17.44 51.15 -7.95
C GLY A 164 16.48 51.79 -8.95
N ASN A 165 15.56 51.03 -9.54
CA ASN A 165 14.54 51.56 -10.48
C ASN A 165 13.22 52.04 -9.81
N LYS A 166 13.16 52.09 -8.48
CA LYS A 166 11.98 52.59 -7.74
C LYS A 166 12.06 54.04 -7.26
N LEU A 167 12.93 54.82 -7.85
CA LEU A 167 12.96 56.28 -7.64
C LEU A 167 12.57 56.94 -8.97
N TRP A 168 11.32 57.22 -9.14
CA TRP A 168 10.66 58.20 -10.03
C TRP A 168 9.22 57.76 -10.34
N ILE A 169 8.33 57.91 -9.35
CA ILE A 169 6.96 58.43 -9.53
C ILE A 169 6.60 59.15 -8.25
#